data_45f4b68dbb2d6f65cf109f8b10297997
#
_entry.id   45f4b68dbb2d6f65cf109f8b10297997
#
_cell.length_a   1.000
_cell.length_b   1.000
_cell.length_c   1.000
_cell.angle_alpha   90.00
_cell.angle_beta   90.00
_cell.angle_gamma   90.00
#
_symmetry.space_group_name_H-M   'P 1'
#
loop_
_entity.id
_entity.type
_entity.pdbx_description
1 polymer ?
#
loop_
_entity_poly.entity_id
_entity_poly.type
_entity_poly.pdbx_seq_one_letter_code
_entity_poly.pdbx_strand_id
1 'polypeptide(L)'
;MLAGLAGLGGCSVLPQTPYVQRREWPLDVRRPTTAVAPKQGRVLLVRSVRAGPGLGDRGLRWLLPDGSVHVDFYEQWAVPPAEAVEDDTRRWLADSGLFSAVVATGSRLTAEYVLEGELLTFVADRNAGVARVALALVLIDQRPNPIKVLLQKTETAEVKLANNDPPAMAEAMRAAIAEVLRRSEADIAAAIR
;
A
#
# COMPACT_ATOMS: atom_id res chain seq x y z
N MET A 1 -51.12 -26.11 53.91
CA MET A 1 -50.77 -25.02 52.97
C MET A 1 -49.38 -25.28 52.47
N LEU A 2 -49.23 -25.86 51.23
CA LEU A 2 -47.96 -26.10 50.56
C LEU A 2 -47.81 -24.98 49.52
N ALA A 3 -46.77 -24.13 49.66
CA ALA A 3 -46.39 -23.15 48.67
C ALA A 3 -45.35 -23.78 47.74
N GLY A 4 -45.73 -23.96 46.47
CA GLY A 4 -44.83 -24.44 45.43
C GLY A 4 -43.92 -23.31 44.88
N LEU A 5 -42.60 -23.45 44.98
CA LEU A 5 -41.60 -22.60 44.29
C LEU A 5 -41.47 -23.07 42.85
N ALA A 6 -41.96 -22.28 41.89
CA ALA A 6 -41.68 -22.50 40.49
C ALA A 6 -40.30 -21.90 40.15
N GLY A 7 -39.32 -22.78 39.84
CA GLY A 7 -37.99 -22.37 39.37
C GLY A 7 -38.08 -21.90 37.94
N LEU A 8 -37.76 -20.64 37.70
CA LEU A 8 -37.54 -20.05 36.35
C LEU A 8 -36.15 -20.50 35.82
N GLY A 9 -36.11 -21.61 35.07
CA GLY A 9 -34.95 -22.02 34.31
C GLY A 9 -34.75 -21.05 33.14
N GLY A 10 -33.87 -20.07 33.30
CA GLY A 10 -33.44 -19.18 32.19
C GLY A 10 -32.57 -19.95 31.21
N CYS A 11 -33.14 -20.34 30.07
CA CYS A 11 -32.37 -20.84 28.93
C CYS A 11 -31.58 -19.67 28.32
N SER A 12 -30.27 -19.62 28.49
CA SER A 12 -29.43 -18.74 27.70
C SER A 12 -29.31 -19.28 26.27
N VAL A 13 -30.16 -18.79 25.39
CA VAL A 13 -30.22 -19.17 23.95
C VAL A 13 -29.30 -18.31 23.09
N LEU A 14 -28.31 -17.64 23.66
CA LEU A 14 -27.34 -16.88 22.87
C LEU A 14 -26.25 -17.84 22.36
N PRO A 15 -26.13 -18.02 21.04
CA PRO A 15 -25.01 -18.79 20.48
C PRO A 15 -23.71 -18.08 20.88
N GLN A 16 -22.84 -18.78 21.58
CA GLN A 16 -21.50 -18.29 21.88
C GLN A 16 -20.69 -18.36 20.59
N THR A 17 -20.71 -17.30 19.80
CA THR A 17 -19.81 -17.15 18.68
C THR A 17 -18.40 -16.93 19.24
N PRO A 18 -17.41 -17.77 18.93
CA PRO A 18 -16.06 -17.58 19.42
C PRO A 18 -15.55 -16.20 18.96
N TYR A 19 -14.92 -15.47 19.88
CA TYR A 19 -14.30 -14.19 19.59
C TYR A 19 -13.19 -14.39 18.55
N VAL A 20 -13.30 -13.76 17.39
CA VAL A 20 -12.25 -13.72 16.36
C VAL A 20 -11.46 -12.43 16.56
N GLN A 21 -10.18 -12.56 16.90
CA GLN A 21 -9.30 -11.42 17.10
C GLN A 21 -8.98 -10.79 15.73
N ARG A 22 -9.16 -9.46 15.62
CA ARG A 22 -8.71 -8.69 14.46
C ARG A 22 -7.18 -8.60 14.49
N ARG A 23 -6.55 -8.82 13.34
CA ARG A 23 -5.10 -8.67 13.14
C ARG A 23 -4.83 -7.53 12.19
N GLU A 24 -3.81 -6.73 12.50
CA GLU A 24 -3.39 -5.62 11.67
C GLU A 24 -1.96 -5.88 11.14
N TRP A 25 -1.81 -5.79 9.83
CA TRP A 25 -0.57 -6.01 9.12
C TRP A 25 0.07 -4.66 8.80
N PRO A 26 1.32 -4.40 9.21
CA PRO A 26 2.02 -3.21 8.76
C PRO A 26 2.34 -3.34 7.27
N LEU A 27 2.07 -2.29 6.51
CA LEU A 27 2.59 -2.11 5.17
C LEU A 27 3.74 -1.10 5.31
N ASP A 28 4.95 -1.60 5.50
CA ASP A 28 6.18 -0.82 5.69
C ASP A 28 7.27 -1.45 4.83
N VAL A 29 7.48 -0.85 3.67
CA VAL A 29 8.45 -1.31 2.68
C VAL A 29 9.65 -0.37 2.69
N ARG A 30 10.85 -0.93 2.79
CA ARG A 30 12.10 -0.18 2.87
C ARG A 30 13.01 -0.52 1.69
N ARG A 31 13.74 0.50 1.24
CA ARG A 31 14.83 0.30 0.29
C ARG A 31 15.94 -0.51 0.97
N PRO A 32 16.50 -1.53 0.31
CA PRO A 32 17.51 -2.41 0.93
C PRO A 32 18.79 -1.69 1.38
N THR A 33 19.10 -0.57 0.73
CA THR A 33 20.30 0.23 1.01
C THR A 33 19.95 1.72 0.96
N THR A 34 20.57 2.52 1.83
CA THR A 34 20.45 3.98 1.81
C THR A 34 21.64 4.58 1.10
N ALA A 35 21.38 5.40 0.08
CA ALA A 35 22.40 6.19 -0.61
C ALA A 35 22.51 7.59 0.04
N VAL A 36 23.68 8.21 -0.08
CA VAL A 36 23.89 9.56 0.44
C VAL A 36 23.18 10.56 -0.48
N ALA A 37 22.29 11.36 0.11
CA ALA A 37 21.63 12.44 -0.62
C ALA A 37 22.67 13.50 -1.08
N PRO A 38 22.54 14.04 -2.30
CA PRO A 38 23.44 15.10 -2.78
C PRO A 38 23.25 16.36 -1.96
N LYS A 39 24.35 17.03 -1.57
CA LYS A 39 24.32 18.30 -0.81
C LYS A 39 23.65 19.43 -1.59
N GLN A 40 23.79 19.40 -2.91
CA GLN A 40 23.11 20.29 -3.85
C GLN A 40 22.35 19.41 -4.84
N GLY A 41 21.08 19.68 -5.02
CA GLY A 41 20.24 18.85 -5.86
C GLY A 41 18.80 19.35 -5.83
N ARG A 42 17.96 18.66 -6.55
CA ARG A 42 16.55 19.04 -6.68
C ARG A 42 15.71 18.43 -5.58
N VAL A 43 14.68 19.13 -5.19
CA VAL A 43 13.69 18.69 -4.21
C VAL A 43 12.54 18.01 -4.95
N LEU A 44 12.16 16.82 -4.48
CA LEU A 44 10.97 16.09 -4.95
C LEU A 44 9.83 16.26 -3.94
N LEU A 45 8.68 16.69 -4.40
CA LEU A 45 7.41 16.59 -3.67
C LEU A 45 6.70 15.29 -4.07
N VAL A 46 6.49 14.39 -3.15
CA VAL A 46 5.57 13.25 -3.32
C VAL A 46 4.18 13.71 -2.87
N ARG A 47 3.24 13.78 -3.82
CA ARG A 47 1.83 14.06 -3.55
C ARG A 47 1.13 12.80 -3.08
N SER A 48 -0.09 12.98 -2.56
CA SER A 48 -0.91 11.87 -2.09
C SER A 48 -1.14 10.83 -3.18
N VAL A 49 -0.85 9.57 -2.86
CA VAL A 49 -1.19 8.43 -3.71
C VAL A 49 -2.68 8.15 -3.56
N ARG A 50 -3.41 8.24 -4.67
CA ARG A 50 -4.83 7.95 -4.68
C ARG A 50 -5.09 6.46 -4.61
N ALA A 51 -6.13 6.08 -3.89
CA ALA A 51 -6.66 4.73 -3.97
C ALA A 51 -7.51 4.58 -5.23
N GLY A 52 -7.20 3.62 -6.08
CA GLY A 52 -8.05 3.23 -7.20
C GLY A 52 -9.41 2.69 -6.74
N PRO A 53 -10.35 2.47 -7.67
CA PRO A 53 -11.69 2.00 -7.33
C PRO A 53 -11.66 0.76 -6.44
N GLY A 54 -12.39 0.85 -5.31
CA GLY A 54 -12.49 -0.24 -4.34
C GLY A 54 -11.27 -0.47 -3.45
N LEU A 55 -10.19 0.32 -3.53
CA LEU A 55 -8.98 0.16 -2.71
C LEU A 55 -8.93 1.08 -1.47
N GLY A 56 -10.04 1.73 -1.12
CA GLY A 56 -10.11 2.63 0.04
C GLY A 56 -10.15 1.93 1.40
N ASP A 57 -10.44 0.64 1.45
CA ASP A 57 -10.54 -0.13 2.69
C ASP A 57 -9.19 -0.67 3.14
N ARG A 58 -9.09 -0.97 4.45
CA ARG A 58 -7.91 -1.61 5.05
C ARG A 58 -7.91 -3.14 5.00
N GLY A 59 -9.03 -3.78 4.64
CA GLY A 59 -9.14 -5.23 4.63
C GLY A 59 -8.14 -5.90 3.67
N LEU A 60 -7.53 -6.99 4.12
CA LEU A 60 -6.71 -7.82 3.24
C LEU A 60 -7.59 -8.39 2.12
N ARG A 61 -7.12 -8.28 0.87
CA ARG A 61 -7.91 -8.58 -0.33
C ARG A 61 -7.38 -9.78 -1.08
N TRP A 62 -8.29 -10.65 -1.53
CA TRP A 62 -7.93 -11.71 -2.48
C TRP A 62 -9.04 -12.00 -3.48
N LEU A 63 -8.64 -12.50 -4.64
CA LEU A 63 -9.56 -12.96 -5.68
C LEU A 63 -10.14 -14.32 -5.32
N LEU A 64 -11.45 -14.46 -5.51
CA LEU A 64 -12.17 -15.72 -5.44
C LEU A 64 -12.18 -16.40 -6.82
N PRO A 65 -12.50 -17.73 -6.90
CA PRO A 65 -12.54 -18.46 -8.17
C PRO A 65 -13.52 -17.91 -9.21
N ASP A 66 -14.57 -17.23 -8.77
CA ASP A 66 -15.58 -16.59 -9.63
C ASP A 66 -15.15 -15.20 -10.14
N GLY A 67 -13.94 -14.74 -9.77
CA GLY A 67 -13.40 -13.43 -10.14
C GLY A 67 -13.85 -12.28 -9.23
N SER A 68 -14.70 -12.53 -8.24
CA SER A 68 -15.03 -11.52 -7.24
C SER A 68 -13.88 -11.29 -6.25
N VAL A 69 -13.89 -10.14 -5.56
CA VAL A 69 -12.89 -9.80 -4.56
C VAL A 69 -13.46 -10.00 -3.17
N HIS A 70 -12.81 -10.83 -2.37
CA HIS A 70 -13.05 -10.89 -0.94
C HIS A 70 -12.22 -9.80 -0.23
N VAL A 71 -12.86 -9.08 0.68
CA VAL A 71 -12.22 -8.10 1.58
C VAL A 71 -12.39 -8.59 3.01
N ASP A 72 -11.29 -8.89 3.69
CA ASP A 72 -11.36 -9.47 5.03
C ASP A 72 -11.65 -8.42 6.09
N PHE A 73 -12.52 -8.77 7.01
CA PHE A 73 -12.89 -7.91 8.13
C PHE A 73 -11.92 -8.03 9.31
N TYR A 74 -11.34 -9.19 9.52
CA TYR A 74 -10.47 -9.49 10.66
C TYR A 74 -8.98 -9.36 10.33
N GLU A 75 -8.60 -9.52 9.07
CA GLU A 75 -7.24 -9.36 8.57
C GLU A 75 -7.15 -8.04 7.83
N GLN A 76 -6.47 -7.05 8.41
CA GLN A 76 -6.46 -5.69 7.87
C GLN A 76 -5.04 -5.14 7.79
N TRP A 77 -4.81 -4.21 6.90
CA TRP A 77 -3.65 -3.35 6.94
C TRP A 77 -3.77 -2.35 8.10
N ALA A 78 -2.67 -2.00 8.75
CA ALA A 78 -2.64 -1.05 9.87
C ALA A 78 -3.15 0.35 9.46
N VAL A 79 -2.88 0.73 8.20
CA VAL A 79 -3.37 1.97 7.57
C VAL A 79 -3.91 1.65 6.17
N PRO A 80 -4.71 2.52 5.55
CA PRO A 80 -5.14 2.35 4.17
C PRO A 80 -3.94 2.13 3.22
N PRO A 81 -3.99 1.14 2.32
CA PRO A 81 -2.84 0.77 1.49
C PRO A 81 -2.25 1.93 0.67
N ALA A 82 -3.10 2.80 0.10
CA ALA A 82 -2.63 3.95 -0.68
C ALA A 82 -1.81 4.94 0.17
N GLU A 83 -2.21 5.18 1.43
CA GLU A 83 -1.47 6.04 2.37
C GLU A 83 -0.12 5.42 2.75
N ALA A 84 -0.10 4.11 2.99
CA ALA A 84 1.14 3.39 3.26
C ALA A 84 2.10 3.43 2.06
N VAL A 85 1.58 3.21 0.84
CA VAL A 85 2.36 3.27 -0.41
C VAL A 85 2.92 4.68 -0.66
N GLU A 86 2.17 5.74 -0.33
CA GLU A 86 2.67 7.12 -0.37
C GLU A 86 3.89 7.30 0.54
N ASP A 87 3.75 6.90 1.79
CA ASP A 87 4.83 6.97 2.78
C ASP A 87 6.04 6.12 2.39
N ASP A 88 5.80 4.90 1.90
CA ASP A 88 6.84 3.99 1.42
C ASP A 88 7.58 4.59 0.22
N THR A 89 6.85 5.16 -0.75
CA THR A 89 7.41 5.84 -1.92
C THR A 89 8.29 7.01 -1.50
N ARG A 90 7.82 7.84 -0.58
CA ARG A 90 8.57 8.99 -0.07
C ARG A 90 9.86 8.56 0.62
N ARG A 91 9.80 7.57 1.52
CA ARG A 91 10.99 7.03 2.22
C ARG A 91 11.95 6.37 1.24
N TRP A 92 11.45 5.53 0.34
CA TRP A 92 12.25 4.86 -0.68
C TRP A 92 13.05 5.84 -1.53
N LEU A 93 12.39 6.89 -2.03
CA LEU A 93 13.05 7.91 -2.85
C LEU A 93 13.96 8.83 -2.05
N ALA A 94 13.69 9.07 -0.77
CA ALA A 94 14.63 9.76 0.12
C ALA A 94 15.93 8.98 0.31
N ASP A 95 15.83 7.64 0.41
CA ASP A 95 16.97 6.74 0.55
C ASP A 95 17.69 6.43 -0.79
N SER A 96 17.14 6.88 -1.93
CA SER A 96 17.69 6.59 -3.26
C SER A 96 18.94 7.38 -3.62
N GLY A 97 19.16 8.54 -2.98
CA GLY A 97 20.23 9.48 -3.34
C GLY A 97 19.98 10.27 -4.63
N LEU A 98 18.79 10.18 -5.24
CA LEU A 98 18.45 10.91 -6.47
C LEU A 98 18.14 12.40 -6.22
N PHE A 99 17.68 12.73 -5.01
CA PHE A 99 17.20 14.06 -4.66
C PHE A 99 17.93 14.59 -3.42
N SER A 100 18.06 15.92 -3.32
CA SER A 100 18.62 16.56 -2.12
C SER A 100 17.64 16.51 -0.93
N ALA A 101 16.33 16.48 -1.23
CA ALA A 101 15.27 16.26 -0.27
C ALA A 101 14.04 15.65 -0.97
N VAL A 102 13.31 14.81 -0.25
CA VAL A 102 12.01 14.27 -0.66
C VAL A 102 10.99 14.65 0.40
N VAL A 103 9.99 15.40 0.01
CA VAL A 103 9.03 16.02 0.93
C VAL A 103 7.60 15.58 0.63
N ALA A 104 6.73 15.68 1.65
CA ALA A 104 5.30 15.47 1.53
C ALA A 104 4.55 16.80 1.32
N THR A 105 3.29 16.71 0.98
CA THR A 105 2.36 17.84 0.91
C THR A 105 2.34 18.60 2.24
N GLY A 106 2.40 19.94 2.17
CA GLY A 106 2.49 20.81 3.36
C GLY A 106 3.92 21.22 3.75
N SER A 107 4.96 20.70 3.08
CA SER A 107 6.33 21.20 3.23
C SER A 107 6.43 22.66 2.78
N ARG A 108 7.32 23.42 3.44
CA ARG A 108 7.67 24.80 3.04
C ARG A 108 8.79 24.87 1.99
N LEU A 109 9.38 23.72 1.64
CA LEU A 109 10.41 23.67 0.60
C LEU A 109 9.73 23.80 -0.78
N THR A 110 10.32 24.61 -1.63
CA THR A 110 9.95 24.68 -3.04
C THR A 110 10.48 23.43 -3.73
N ALA A 111 9.60 22.64 -4.31
CA ALA A 111 9.96 21.44 -5.05
C ALA A 111 10.07 21.75 -6.54
N GLU A 112 11.14 21.31 -7.18
CA GLU A 112 11.32 21.37 -8.62
C GLU A 112 10.61 20.21 -9.33
N TYR A 113 10.52 19.06 -8.65
CA TYR A 113 9.81 17.88 -9.15
C TYR A 113 8.60 17.56 -8.30
N VAL A 114 7.57 17.04 -8.94
CA VAL A 114 6.37 16.51 -8.30
C VAL A 114 6.13 15.10 -8.81
N LEU A 115 5.92 14.16 -7.89
CA LEU A 115 5.49 12.80 -8.18
C LEU A 115 4.04 12.64 -7.72
N GLU A 116 3.17 12.24 -8.64
CA GLU A 116 1.79 11.86 -8.38
C GLU A 116 1.62 10.37 -8.57
N GLY A 117 0.76 9.73 -7.78
CA GLY A 117 0.54 8.29 -7.82
C GLY A 117 -0.91 7.87 -7.70
N GLU A 118 -1.23 6.69 -8.23
CA GLU A 118 -2.50 6.02 -8.02
C GLU A 118 -2.25 4.51 -7.90
N LEU A 119 -2.67 3.92 -6.76
CA LEU A 119 -2.64 2.48 -6.53
C LEU A 119 -3.83 1.85 -7.26
N LEU A 120 -3.58 1.21 -8.41
CA LEU A 120 -4.61 0.65 -9.28
C LEU A 120 -4.98 -0.79 -8.92
N THR A 121 -4.01 -1.57 -8.45
CA THR A 121 -4.19 -2.98 -8.07
C THR A 121 -3.41 -3.28 -6.81
N PHE A 122 -4.07 -3.92 -5.84
CA PHE A 122 -3.45 -4.39 -4.61
C PHE A 122 -4.25 -5.58 -4.08
N VAL A 123 -3.92 -6.79 -4.51
CA VAL A 123 -4.72 -7.98 -4.27
C VAL A 123 -3.86 -9.26 -4.30
N ALA A 124 -4.20 -10.25 -3.49
CA ALA A 124 -3.68 -11.61 -3.62
C ALA A 124 -4.60 -12.43 -4.55
N ASP A 125 -4.06 -13.05 -5.56
CA ASP A 125 -4.75 -14.06 -6.38
C ASP A 125 -4.40 -15.45 -5.85
N ARG A 126 -5.28 -15.98 -5.04
CA ARG A 126 -5.11 -17.31 -4.41
C ARG A 126 -5.19 -18.46 -5.42
N ASN A 127 -5.86 -18.24 -6.55
CA ASN A 127 -5.99 -19.25 -7.60
C ASN A 127 -4.70 -19.34 -8.43
N ALA A 128 -4.13 -18.18 -8.77
CA ALA A 128 -2.83 -18.12 -9.46
C ALA A 128 -1.63 -18.26 -8.51
N GLY A 129 -1.84 -18.18 -7.19
CA GLY A 129 -0.79 -18.26 -6.18
C GLY A 129 0.17 -17.06 -6.21
N VAL A 130 -0.34 -15.85 -6.51
CA VAL A 130 0.47 -14.63 -6.61
C VAL A 130 -0.19 -13.44 -5.94
N ALA A 131 0.61 -12.52 -5.41
CA ALA A 131 0.18 -11.17 -5.10
C ALA A 131 0.40 -10.27 -6.31
N ARG A 132 -0.58 -9.40 -6.63
CA ARG A 132 -0.51 -8.45 -7.74
C ARG A 132 -0.60 -7.03 -7.24
N VAL A 133 0.31 -6.20 -7.74
CA VAL A 133 0.33 -4.75 -7.48
C VAL A 133 0.47 -4.00 -8.80
N ALA A 134 -0.27 -2.90 -8.93
CA ALA A 134 -0.10 -1.94 -10.01
C ALA A 134 -0.16 -0.52 -9.43
N LEU A 135 0.87 0.29 -9.71
CA LEU A 135 1.00 1.68 -9.29
C LEU A 135 1.25 2.55 -10.51
N ALA A 136 0.31 3.43 -10.82
CA ALA A 136 0.49 4.46 -11.84
C ALA A 136 1.23 5.64 -11.23
N LEU A 137 2.21 6.18 -11.97
CA LEU A 137 3.04 7.31 -11.54
C LEU A 137 3.15 8.35 -12.65
N VAL A 138 3.15 9.62 -12.25
CA VAL A 138 3.42 10.77 -13.12
C VAL A 138 4.49 11.62 -12.44
N LEU A 139 5.65 11.78 -13.09
CA LEU A 139 6.71 12.70 -12.66
C LEU A 139 6.66 13.98 -13.48
N ILE A 140 6.58 15.10 -12.80
CA ILE A 140 6.42 16.43 -13.37
C ILE A 140 7.63 17.30 -13.01
N ASP A 141 8.21 17.98 -13.99
CA ASP A 141 9.17 19.06 -13.78
C ASP A 141 8.41 20.39 -13.79
N GLN A 142 8.44 21.12 -12.67
CA GLN A 142 7.73 22.39 -12.50
C GLN A 142 8.57 23.62 -12.91
N ARG A 143 9.86 23.45 -13.22
CA ARG A 143 10.76 24.58 -13.55
C ARG A 143 10.49 25.23 -14.91
N PRO A 144 10.24 24.45 -15.99
CA PRO A 144 9.96 25.06 -17.27
C PRO A 144 8.55 25.66 -17.33
N ASN A 145 8.39 26.67 -18.16
CA ASN A 145 7.08 27.20 -18.51
C ASN A 145 6.88 27.03 -20.03
N PRO A 146 5.96 26.15 -20.48
CA PRO A 146 5.01 25.35 -19.67
C PRO A 146 5.66 24.20 -18.89
N ILE A 147 4.99 23.75 -17.84
CA ILE A 147 5.34 22.58 -17.02
C ILE A 147 5.51 21.34 -17.91
N LYS A 148 6.49 20.47 -17.59
CA LYS A 148 6.82 19.30 -18.40
C LYS A 148 6.57 18.00 -17.64
N VAL A 149 5.81 17.07 -18.21
CA VAL A 149 5.74 15.67 -17.75
C VAL A 149 7.01 14.96 -18.22
N LEU A 150 7.78 14.40 -17.26
CA LEU A 150 9.00 13.65 -17.54
C LEU A 150 8.77 12.14 -17.66
N LEU A 151 7.82 11.62 -16.86
CA LEU A 151 7.46 10.22 -16.84
C LEU A 151 5.96 10.10 -16.60
N GLN A 152 5.31 9.21 -17.34
CA GLN A 152 3.97 8.74 -17.07
C GLN A 152 3.96 7.24 -17.34
N LYS A 153 3.85 6.43 -16.28
CA LYS A 153 3.98 4.98 -16.39
C LYS A 153 3.19 4.27 -15.30
N THR A 154 2.70 3.08 -15.62
CA THR A 154 2.16 2.14 -14.63
C THR A 154 3.17 1.02 -14.44
N GLU A 155 3.71 0.91 -13.22
CA GLU A 155 4.54 -0.21 -12.81
C GLU A 155 3.67 -1.32 -12.23
N THR A 156 3.97 -2.54 -12.61
CA THR A 156 3.27 -3.73 -12.13
C THR A 156 4.26 -4.75 -11.58
N ALA A 157 3.85 -5.49 -10.56
CA ALA A 157 4.61 -6.61 -10.05
C ALA A 157 3.69 -7.76 -9.66
N GLU A 158 4.19 -8.98 -9.86
CA GLU A 158 3.62 -10.20 -9.35
C GLU A 158 4.65 -10.94 -8.51
N VAL A 159 4.27 -11.35 -7.30
CA VAL A 159 5.12 -12.11 -6.38
C VAL A 159 4.39 -13.37 -5.93
N LYS A 160 5.06 -14.51 -5.97
CA LYS A 160 4.47 -15.80 -5.54
C LYS A 160 4.10 -15.79 -4.07
N LEU A 161 2.92 -16.32 -3.75
CA LEU A 161 2.52 -16.61 -2.38
C LEU A 161 3.26 -17.87 -1.90
N ALA A 162 3.76 -17.84 -0.67
CA ALA A 162 4.32 -19.05 -0.05
C ALA A 162 3.22 -20.09 0.24
N ASN A 163 2.04 -19.59 0.60
CA ASN A 163 0.80 -20.35 0.78
C ASN A 163 -0.41 -19.37 0.73
N ASN A 164 -1.63 -19.86 0.96
CA ASN A 164 -2.86 -19.07 0.89
C ASN A 164 -3.33 -18.50 2.23
N ASP A 165 -2.47 -18.43 3.26
CA ASP A 165 -2.83 -17.81 4.54
C ASP A 165 -2.61 -16.28 4.54
N PRO A 166 -3.25 -15.53 5.44
CA PRO A 166 -3.11 -14.08 5.51
C PRO A 166 -1.67 -13.57 5.69
N PRO A 167 -0.81 -14.20 6.55
CA PRO A 167 0.59 -13.80 6.67
C PRO A 167 1.36 -13.86 5.35
N ALA A 168 1.22 -14.97 4.60
CA ALA A 168 1.92 -15.16 3.33
C ALA A 168 1.40 -14.20 2.25
N MET A 169 0.09 -13.93 2.23
CA MET A 169 -0.49 -12.92 1.33
C MET A 169 0.05 -11.52 1.64
N ALA A 170 0.06 -11.11 2.92
CA ALA A 170 0.58 -9.81 3.32
C ALA A 170 2.06 -9.66 2.98
N GLU A 171 2.88 -10.70 3.18
CA GLU A 171 4.30 -10.69 2.83
C GLU A 171 4.53 -10.55 1.33
N ALA A 172 3.84 -11.33 0.52
CA ALA A 172 3.96 -11.27 -0.94
C ALA A 172 3.48 -9.91 -1.50
N MET A 173 2.44 -9.31 -0.90
CA MET A 173 1.96 -7.98 -1.30
C MET A 173 3.00 -6.90 -0.96
N ARG A 174 3.67 -6.96 0.21
CA ARG A 174 4.81 -6.07 0.54
C ARG A 174 5.97 -6.24 -0.43
N ALA A 175 6.34 -7.48 -0.73
CA ALA A 175 7.40 -7.76 -1.70
C ALA A 175 7.06 -7.24 -3.12
N ALA A 176 5.79 -7.31 -3.53
CA ALA A 176 5.34 -6.75 -4.79
C ALA A 176 5.42 -5.21 -4.81
N ILE A 177 5.09 -4.51 -3.70
CA ILE A 177 5.31 -3.06 -3.57
C ILE A 177 6.81 -2.75 -3.68
N ALA A 178 7.69 -3.49 -2.98
CA ALA A 178 9.14 -3.29 -3.07
C ALA A 178 9.66 -3.38 -4.52
N GLU A 179 9.17 -4.35 -5.28
CA GLU A 179 9.55 -4.51 -6.70
C GLU A 179 9.03 -3.37 -7.58
N VAL A 180 7.79 -2.90 -7.34
CA VAL A 180 7.23 -1.73 -8.03
C VAL A 180 8.07 -0.48 -7.72
N LEU A 181 8.40 -0.22 -6.46
CA LEU A 181 9.21 0.94 -6.05
C LEU A 181 10.62 0.88 -6.63
N ARG A 182 11.23 -0.30 -6.66
CA ARG A 182 12.55 -0.49 -7.28
C ARG A 182 12.56 -0.16 -8.78
N ARG A 183 11.54 -0.58 -9.53
CA ARG A 183 11.40 -0.25 -10.96
C ARG A 183 11.10 1.23 -11.14
N SER A 184 10.21 1.79 -10.35
CA SER A 184 9.86 3.22 -10.37
C SER A 184 11.09 4.10 -10.12
N GLU A 185 11.96 3.73 -9.17
CA GLU A 185 13.22 4.43 -8.92
C GLU A 185 14.12 4.46 -10.16
N ALA A 186 14.28 3.32 -10.84
CA ALA A 186 15.09 3.23 -12.05
C ALA A 186 14.56 4.10 -13.19
N ASP A 187 13.24 4.11 -13.39
CA ASP A 187 12.60 4.94 -14.42
C ASP A 187 12.68 6.45 -14.08
N ILE A 188 12.47 6.81 -12.83
CA ILE A 188 12.64 8.19 -12.35
C ILE A 188 14.09 8.64 -12.56
N ALA A 189 15.07 7.80 -12.17
CA ALA A 189 16.49 8.11 -12.37
C ALA A 189 16.85 8.32 -13.85
N ALA A 190 16.24 7.56 -14.75
CA ALA A 190 16.43 7.74 -16.19
C ALA A 190 15.78 9.03 -16.71
N ALA A 191 14.61 9.40 -16.19
CA ALA A 191 13.83 10.56 -16.63
C ALA A 191 14.41 11.92 -16.19
N ILE A 192 15.19 11.95 -15.07
CA ILE A 192 15.76 13.21 -14.52
C ILE A 192 17.21 13.49 -14.95
N ARG A 193 17.83 12.59 -15.73
CA ARG A 193 19.16 12.78 -16.36
C ARG A 193 19.06 13.72 -17.54
#